data_72657afb3209eb8eabdd41550620adf2
#
_entry.id   72657afb3209eb8eabdd41550620adf2
#
_cell.length_a   1.000
_cell.length_b   1.000
_cell.length_c   1.000
_cell.angle_alpha   90.00
_cell.angle_beta   90.00
_cell.angle_gamma   90.00
#
_symmetry.space_group_name_H-M   'P 1'
#
loop_
_entity.id
_entity.type
_entity.pdbx_description
1 polymer ?
#
loop_
_entity_poly.entity_id
_entity_poly.type
_entity_poly.pdbx_seq_one_letter_code
_entity_poly.pdbx_strand_id
1 'polypeptide(L)'
;LTLLRSVQVSNMEMHNGKWNRFFGRRLSEITIGIIGVGRIGTGVIRNLQGFGSPKILVNDILPKYSLDQDFNIEWVDQDEIYQQADIVTIHTPLTAQTKNMVKKEQLLCMKEDAIIINTARGGIINEQDLYEVMQSGHLSGAAIDVFDFEPYYGKLREIKRCILTAHMGSMSVDCRTRMEIEATEEAVRFLTNQPLEGVVPEEEYAVQREGL
;
A
#
# COMPACT_ATOMS: atom_id res chain seq x y z
N LEU A 1 -5.26 -0.21 -10.58
CA LEU A 1 -5.95 -0.06 -11.87
C LEU A 1 -6.29 1.40 -12.17
N THR A 2 -6.90 2.13 -11.24
CA THR A 2 -7.35 3.52 -11.44
C THR A 2 -6.22 4.44 -11.93
N LEU A 3 -5.04 4.36 -11.32
CA LEU A 3 -3.87 5.13 -11.75
C LEU A 3 -3.33 4.68 -13.11
N LEU A 4 -3.15 3.36 -13.33
CA LEU A 4 -2.64 2.81 -14.59
C LEU A 4 -3.51 3.17 -15.81
N ARG A 5 -4.78 3.42 -15.61
CA ARG A 5 -5.75 3.74 -16.67
C ARG A 5 -6.22 5.19 -16.61
N SER A 6 -5.62 6.02 -15.75
CA SER A 6 -5.97 7.44 -15.56
C SER A 6 -7.47 7.68 -15.38
N VAL A 7 -8.17 6.74 -14.70
CA VAL A 7 -9.65 6.76 -14.57
C VAL A 7 -10.11 8.02 -13.84
N GLN A 8 -9.42 8.40 -12.76
CA GLN A 8 -9.76 9.59 -11.98
C GLN A 8 -9.67 10.87 -12.84
N VAL A 9 -8.56 11.05 -13.56
CA VAL A 9 -8.35 12.24 -14.40
C VAL A 9 -9.35 12.27 -15.54
N SER A 10 -9.58 11.14 -16.22
CA SER A 10 -10.56 11.01 -17.28
C SER A 10 -11.97 11.36 -16.80
N ASN A 11 -12.37 10.83 -15.62
CA ASN A 11 -13.67 11.14 -15.02
C ASN A 11 -13.81 12.65 -14.74
N MET A 12 -12.81 13.27 -14.13
CA MET A 12 -12.83 14.71 -13.85
C MET A 12 -12.93 15.54 -15.12
N GLU A 13 -12.20 15.18 -16.18
CA GLU A 13 -12.25 15.89 -17.45
C GLU A 13 -13.59 15.74 -18.15
N MET A 14 -14.18 14.55 -18.15
CA MET A 14 -15.51 14.31 -18.69
C MET A 14 -16.58 15.18 -17.99
N HIS A 15 -16.55 15.28 -16.67
CA HIS A 15 -17.44 16.17 -15.93
C HIS A 15 -17.23 17.66 -16.25
N ASN A 16 -16.03 18.03 -16.69
CA ASN A 16 -15.70 19.38 -17.15
C ASN A 16 -15.91 19.58 -18.68
N GLY A 17 -16.61 18.67 -19.35
CA GLY A 17 -16.94 18.75 -20.77
C GLY A 17 -15.75 18.48 -21.71
N LYS A 18 -14.67 17.89 -21.24
CA LYS A 18 -13.50 17.55 -22.05
C LYS A 18 -13.56 16.08 -22.47
N TRP A 19 -13.17 15.80 -23.70
CA TRP A 19 -13.09 14.45 -24.27
C TRP A 19 -11.64 14.09 -24.56
N ASN A 20 -10.90 13.62 -23.53
CA ASN A 20 -9.51 13.20 -23.66
C ASN A 20 -9.37 11.69 -23.47
N ARG A 21 -8.55 11.06 -24.33
CA ARG A 21 -8.22 9.63 -24.23
C ARG A 21 -6.83 9.49 -23.68
N PHE A 22 -6.70 8.75 -22.57
CA PHE A 22 -5.44 8.49 -21.92
C PHE A 22 -4.95 7.09 -22.28
N PHE A 23 -3.70 6.99 -22.68
CA PHE A 23 -3.03 5.70 -22.79
C PHE A 23 -2.74 5.17 -21.39
N GLY A 24 -2.92 3.87 -21.21
CA GLY A 24 -2.62 3.19 -19.95
C GLY A 24 -1.91 1.88 -20.19
N ARG A 25 -1.46 1.25 -19.10
CA ARG A 25 -0.74 -0.03 -19.13
C ARG A 25 -1.62 -1.14 -18.54
N ARG A 26 -1.38 -2.38 -18.96
CA ARG A 26 -2.01 -3.57 -18.39
C ARG A 26 -1.17 -4.08 -17.23
N LEU A 27 -1.82 -4.65 -16.19
CA LEU A 27 -1.11 -5.24 -15.06
C LEU A 27 -0.16 -6.38 -15.48
N SER A 28 -0.53 -7.17 -16.48
CA SER A 28 0.31 -8.26 -17.00
C SER A 28 1.61 -7.81 -17.69
N GLU A 29 1.77 -6.53 -17.96
CA GLU A 29 2.91 -5.98 -18.70
C GLU A 29 3.87 -5.19 -17.81
N ILE A 30 3.62 -5.15 -16.52
CA ILE A 30 4.38 -4.34 -15.57
C ILE A 30 4.95 -5.18 -14.44
N THR A 31 5.97 -4.66 -13.79
CA THR A 31 6.55 -5.22 -12.58
C THR A 31 5.93 -4.55 -11.35
N ILE A 32 5.46 -5.34 -10.41
CA ILE A 32 4.86 -4.87 -9.16
C ILE A 32 5.79 -5.21 -8.00
N GLY A 33 6.23 -4.21 -7.26
CA GLY A 33 6.98 -4.35 -6.03
C GLY A 33 6.06 -4.33 -4.80
N ILE A 34 6.20 -5.31 -3.93
CA ILE A 34 5.41 -5.44 -2.70
C ILE A 34 6.37 -5.44 -1.51
N ILE A 35 6.28 -4.40 -0.68
CA ILE A 35 7.07 -4.27 0.55
C ILE A 35 6.17 -4.62 1.74
N GLY A 36 6.46 -5.72 2.41
CA GLY A 36 5.62 -6.34 3.43
C GLY A 36 4.75 -7.47 2.89
N VAL A 37 5.09 -8.72 3.21
CA VAL A 37 4.40 -9.95 2.75
C VAL A 37 3.67 -10.63 3.91
N GLY A 38 3.03 -9.81 4.75
CA GLY A 38 2.12 -10.24 5.80
C GLY A 38 0.76 -10.71 5.24
N ARG A 39 -0.27 -10.64 6.06
CA ARG A 39 -1.65 -11.03 5.67
C ARG A 39 -2.15 -10.25 4.45
N ILE A 40 -1.94 -8.93 4.44
CA ILE A 40 -2.40 -8.05 3.35
C ILE A 40 -1.56 -8.24 2.09
N GLY A 41 -0.21 -8.17 2.20
CA GLY A 41 0.67 -8.33 1.03
C GLY A 41 0.47 -9.68 0.33
N THR A 42 0.35 -10.78 1.09
CA THR A 42 0.00 -12.09 0.53
C THR A 42 -1.37 -12.09 -0.17
N GLY A 43 -2.36 -11.40 0.41
CA GLY A 43 -3.68 -11.22 -0.22
C GLY A 43 -3.59 -10.48 -1.56
N VAL A 44 -2.76 -9.43 -1.62
CA VAL A 44 -2.50 -8.69 -2.87
C VAL A 44 -1.84 -9.58 -3.92
N ILE A 45 -0.80 -10.35 -3.56
CA ILE A 45 -0.13 -11.32 -4.45
C ILE A 45 -1.16 -12.28 -5.04
N ARG A 46 -2.01 -12.87 -4.20
CA ARG A 46 -3.06 -13.81 -4.64
C ARG A 46 -4.03 -13.17 -5.62
N ASN A 47 -4.50 -11.96 -5.34
CA ASN A 47 -5.45 -11.27 -6.19
C ASN A 47 -4.86 -10.85 -7.54
N LEU A 48 -3.56 -10.54 -7.59
CA LEU A 48 -2.86 -10.17 -8.81
C LEU A 48 -2.79 -11.31 -9.84
N GLN A 49 -2.88 -12.57 -9.43
CA GLN A 49 -2.91 -13.73 -10.36
C GLN A 49 -4.07 -13.63 -11.35
N GLY A 50 -5.22 -13.12 -10.93
CA GLY A 50 -6.39 -12.91 -11.78
C GLY A 50 -6.21 -11.84 -12.87
N PHE A 51 -5.11 -11.08 -12.85
CA PHE A 51 -4.81 -10.02 -13.82
C PHE A 51 -3.70 -10.36 -14.82
N GLY A 52 -3.50 -11.65 -15.09
CA GLY A 52 -2.54 -12.13 -16.09
C GLY A 52 -1.13 -12.34 -15.56
N SER A 53 -1.01 -12.61 -14.25
CA SER A 53 0.24 -12.98 -13.57
C SER A 53 1.41 -12.02 -13.85
N PRO A 54 1.33 -10.76 -13.42
CA PRO A 54 2.42 -9.80 -13.59
C PRO A 54 3.70 -10.30 -12.90
N LYS A 55 4.86 -9.78 -13.29
CA LYS A 55 6.10 -9.99 -12.52
C LYS A 55 5.93 -9.32 -11.14
N ILE A 56 6.19 -10.05 -10.05
CA ILE A 56 6.05 -9.55 -8.69
C ILE A 56 7.39 -9.67 -7.97
N LEU A 57 7.94 -8.53 -7.54
CA LEU A 57 9.09 -8.45 -6.66
C LEU A 57 8.60 -8.27 -5.22
N VAL A 58 9.14 -9.00 -4.27
CA VAL A 58 8.70 -8.97 -2.88
C VAL A 58 9.85 -8.77 -1.91
N ASN A 59 9.57 -8.04 -0.82
CA ASN A 59 10.49 -7.87 0.29
C ASN A 59 9.74 -7.97 1.62
N ASP A 60 10.30 -8.66 2.58
CA ASP A 60 9.85 -8.72 3.97
C ASP A 60 11.03 -9.01 4.89
N ILE A 61 10.98 -8.53 6.13
CA ILE A 61 11.99 -8.86 7.16
C ILE A 61 11.93 -10.32 7.57
N LEU A 62 10.78 -10.99 7.37
CA LEU A 62 10.57 -12.41 7.64
C LEU A 62 10.07 -13.10 6.35
N PRO A 63 10.98 -13.44 5.40
CA PRO A 63 10.61 -14.03 4.13
C PRO A 63 9.85 -15.35 4.29
N LYS A 64 8.75 -15.51 3.55
CA LYS A 64 7.91 -16.70 3.51
C LYS A 64 8.14 -17.45 2.20
N TYR A 65 9.28 -18.10 2.04
CA TYR A 65 9.66 -18.82 0.80
C TYR A 65 8.68 -19.92 0.38
N SER A 66 7.77 -20.36 1.26
CA SER A 66 6.70 -21.28 0.86
C SER A 66 5.74 -20.69 -0.18
N LEU A 67 5.64 -19.36 -0.27
CA LEU A 67 4.81 -18.67 -1.28
C LEU A 67 5.35 -18.84 -2.71
N ASP A 68 6.65 -19.13 -2.86
CA ASP A 68 7.28 -19.34 -4.18
C ASP A 68 6.71 -20.57 -4.90
N GLN A 69 6.15 -21.52 -4.16
CA GLN A 69 5.52 -22.72 -4.72
C GLN A 69 4.14 -22.42 -5.33
N ASP A 70 3.47 -21.39 -4.81
CA ASP A 70 2.09 -21.05 -5.20
C ASP A 70 2.03 -19.89 -6.20
N PHE A 71 3.04 -19.01 -6.19
CA PHE A 71 3.02 -17.75 -6.94
C PHE A 71 4.36 -17.49 -7.65
N ASN A 72 4.30 -16.88 -8.81
CA ASN A 72 5.49 -16.42 -9.54
C ASN A 72 5.97 -15.09 -8.93
N ILE A 73 6.70 -15.17 -7.82
CA ILE A 73 7.27 -14.04 -7.10
C ILE A 73 8.79 -14.15 -7.00
N GLU A 74 9.47 -13.05 -6.86
CA GLU A 74 10.93 -12.96 -6.72
C GLU A 74 11.25 -12.16 -5.44
N TRP A 75 11.97 -12.78 -4.50
CA TRP A 75 12.45 -12.14 -3.29
C TRP A 75 13.70 -11.32 -3.57
N VAL A 76 13.64 -10.04 -3.30
CA VAL A 76 14.71 -9.07 -3.60
C VAL A 76 14.88 -8.07 -2.46
N ASP A 77 15.94 -7.30 -2.49
CA ASP A 77 16.12 -6.17 -1.57
C ASP A 77 15.17 -5.01 -1.90
N GLN A 78 14.91 -4.14 -0.94
CA GLN A 78 14.02 -2.99 -1.14
C GLN A 78 14.54 -2.05 -2.22
N ASP A 79 15.84 -1.82 -2.29
CA ASP A 79 16.44 -0.95 -3.31
C ASP A 79 16.19 -1.50 -4.72
N GLU A 80 16.23 -2.80 -4.89
CA GLU A 80 15.92 -3.44 -6.16
C GLU A 80 14.44 -3.27 -6.52
N ILE A 81 13.53 -3.35 -5.53
CA ILE A 81 12.11 -3.03 -5.75
C ILE A 81 11.94 -1.61 -6.26
N TYR A 82 12.57 -0.61 -5.62
CA TYR A 82 12.45 0.77 -6.07
C TYR A 82 12.94 0.95 -7.50
N GLN A 83 14.07 0.35 -7.86
CA GLN A 83 14.68 0.49 -9.19
C GLN A 83 13.91 -0.25 -10.29
N GLN A 84 13.32 -1.40 -10.00
CA GLN A 84 12.77 -2.27 -11.04
C GLN A 84 11.24 -2.25 -11.13
N ALA A 85 10.53 -1.86 -10.08
CA ALA A 85 9.08 -1.89 -10.08
C ALA A 85 8.46 -0.71 -10.83
N ASP A 86 7.38 -0.97 -11.56
CA ASP A 86 6.51 0.05 -12.14
C ASP A 86 5.44 0.52 -11.16
N ILE A 87 5.08 -0.34 -10.21
CA ILE A 87 4.25 -0.02 -9.07
C ILE A 87 4.94 -0.52 -7.81
N VAL A 88 5.08 0.34 -6.81
CA VAL A 88 5.49 -0.06 -5.46
C VAL A 88 4.28 0.07 -4.53
N THR A 89 3.95 -0.99 -3.81
CA THR A 89 2.88 -0.99 -2.80
C THR A 89 3.40 -1.45 -1.45
N ILE A 90 3.03 -0.72 -0.39
CA ILE A 90 3.56 -0.88 0.95
C ILE A 90 2.50 -1.50 1.85
N HIS A 91 2.90 -2.56 2.59
CA HIS A 91 2.05 -3.31 3.51
C HIS A 91 2.77 -3.64 4.83
N THR A 92 3.69 -2.77 5.26
CA THR A 92 4.41 -2.89 6.52
C THR A 92 3.70 -2.14 7.66
N PRO A 93 3.86 -2.54 8.93
CA PRO A 93 3.45 -1.73 10.06
C PRO A 93 4.32 -0.47 10.17
N LEU A 94 3.83 0.56 10.87
CA LEU A 94 4.64 1.70 11.26
C LEU A 94 5.45 1.34 12.51
N THR A 95 6.76 1.39 12.39
CA THR A 95 7.75 1.15 13.47
C THR A 95 8.84 2.20 13.38
N ALA A 96 9.80 2.21 14.32
CA ALA A 96 10.96 3.08 14.20
C ALA A 96 11.77 2.84 12.92
N GLN A 97 11.82 1.60 12.45
CA GLN A 97 12.55 1.21 11.23
C GLN A 97 11.80 1.58 9.95
N THR A 98 10.47 1.56 9.97
CA THR A 98 9.64 1.87 8.80
C THR A 98 9.17 3.32 8.74
N LYS A 99 9.36 4.09 9.82
CA LYS A 99 9.07 5.52 9.84
C LYS A 99 9.98 6.26 8.85
N ASN A 100 9.35 6.98 7.91
CA ASN A 100 10.05 7.64 6.81
C ASN A 100 10.99 6.68 6.03
N MET A 101 10.61 5.41 5.92
CA MET A 101 11.36 4.41 5.14
C MET A 101 11.45 4.83 3.67
N VAL A 102 10.40 5.47 3.16
CA VAL A 102 10.39 6.02 1.80
C VAL A 102 10.49 7.54 1.87
N LYS A 103 11.65 8.04 1.52
CA LYS A 103 11.99 9.46 1.41
C LYS A 103 12.23 9.85 -0.04
N LYS A 104 12.64 11.08 -0.26
CA LYS A 104 12.95 11.61 -1.59
C LYS A 104 13.94 10.75 -2.37
N GLU A 105 14.96 10.21 -1.70
CA GLU A 105 15.96 9.34 -2.31
C GLU A 105 15.33 8.07 -2.91
N GLN A 106 14.51 7.35 -2.12
CA GLN A 106 13.81 6.15 -2.58
C GLN A 106 12.84 6.47 -3.72
N LEU A 107 12.09 7.57 -3.58
CA LEU A 107 11.14 8.01 -4.60
C LEU A 107 11.82 8.36 -5.93
N LEU A 108 13.01 8.97 -5.88
CA LEU A 108 13.80 9.30 -7.08
C LEU A 108 14.55 8.09 -7.66
N CYS A 109 14.80 7.03 -6.87
CA CYS A 109 15.32 5.77 -7.37
C CYS A 109 14.26 4.96 -8.13
N MET A 110 12.97 5.26 -7.94
CA MET A 110 11.92 4.61 -8.72
C MET A 110 12.00 4.99 -10.18
N LYS A 111 11.46 4.15 -11.05
CA LYS A 111 11.37 4.46 -12.47
C LYS A 111 10.62 5.77 -12.70
N GLU A 112 11.04 6.52 -13.71
CA GLU A 112 10.18 7.57 -14.26
C GLU A 112 8.83 6.94 -14.65
N ASP A 113 7.76 7.64 -14.36
CA ASP A 113 6.38 7.15 -14.54
C ASP A 113 5.95 5.98 -13.61
N ALA A 114 6.74 5.62 -12.60
CA ALA A 114 6.29 4.65 -11.60
C ALA A 114 5.13 5.19 -10.75
N ILE A 115 4.46 4.27 -10.08
CA ILE A 115 3.34 4.54 -9.16
C ILE A 115 3.73 4.04 -7.77
N ILE A 116 3.43 4.85 -6.74
CA ILE A 116 3.55 4.42 -5.35
C ILE A 116 2.19 4.35 -4.66
N ILE A 117 1.99 3.31 -3.83
CA ILE A 117 0.74 3.05 -3.12
C ILE A 117 1.04 2.81 -1.65
N ASN A 118 0.40 3.59 -0.78
CA ASN A 118 0.42 3.36 0.66
C ASN A 118 -1.01 3.26 1.22
N THR A 119 -1.38 2.04 1.59
CA THR A 119 -2.62 1.72 2.30
C THR A 119 -2.31 1.07 3.66
N ALA A 120 -1.08 1.19 4.14
CA ALA A 120 -0.63 0.57 5.37
C ALA A 120 -0.76 1.51 6.57
N ARG A 121 0.16 2.48 6.70
CA ARG A 121 0.15 3.50 7.77
C ARG A 121 0.74 4.82 7.27
N GLY A 122 0.24 5.94 7.79
CA GLY A 122 0.90 7.25 7.69
C GLY A 122 2.30 7.20 8.28
N GLY A 123 3.18 8.11 7.89
CA GLY A 123 4.55 8.19 8.38
C GLY A 123 5.54 7.19 7.77
N ILE A 124 5.10 6.22 6.97
CA ILE A 124 6.00 5.31 6.25
C ILE A 124 6.63 6.02 5.04
N ILE A 125 5.83 6.75 4.30
CA ILE A 125 6.31 7.64 3.23
C ILE A 125 6.40 9.05 3.80
N ASN A 126 7.51 9.74 3.59
CA ASN A 126 7.61 11.15 3.91
C ASN A 126 6.70 11.96 2.97
N GLU A 127 5.65 12.58 3.51
CA GLU A 127 4.62 13.26 2.70
C GLU A 127 5.14 14.50 1.97
N GLN A 128 6.08 15.24 2.57
CA GLN A 128 6.68 16.40 1.93
C GLN A 128 7.56 16.00 0.74
N ASP A 129 8.37 14.96 0.92
CA ASP A 129 9.21 14.40 -0.15
C ASP A 129 8.35 13.85 -1.29
N LEU A 130 7.28 13.14 -0.96
CA LEU A 130 6.32 12.64 -1.95
C LEU A 130 5.69 13.79 -2.74
N TYR A 131 5.26 14.86 -2.05
CA TYR A 131 4.71 16.03 -2.71
C TYR A 131 5.70 16.64 -3.71
N GLU A 132 6.96 16.83 -3.31
CA GLU A 132 8.00 17.43 -4.17
C GLU A 132 8.28 16.57 -5.40
N VAL A 133 8.42 15.25 -5.22
CA VAL A 133 8.68 14.32 -6.30
C VAL A 133 7.47 14.20 -7.25
N MET A 134 6.25 14.18 -6.71
CA MET A 134 5.04 14.22 -7.52
C MET A 134 4.91 15.53 -8.29
N GLN A 135 5.26 16.66 -7.67
CA GLN A 135 5.22 17.97 -8.32
C GLN A 135 6.25 18.08 -9.46
N SER A 136 7.43 17.50 -9.32
CA SER A 136 8.45 17.46 -10.37
C SER A 136 8.02 16.64 -11.60
N GLY A 137 7.05 15.75 -11.44
CA GLY A 137 6.55 14.88 -12.51
C GLY A 137 7.33 13.58 -12.67
N HIS A 138 8.27 13.26 -11.77
CA HIS A 138 9.06 12.02 -11.83
C HIS A 138 8.16 10.78 -11.71
N LEU A 139 7.23 10.75 -10.74
CA LEU A 139 6.25 9.68 -10.62
C LEU A 139 4.97 9.99 -11.41
N SER A 140 4.39 8.99 -12.06
CA SER A 140 3.13 9.14 -12.79
C SER A 140 1.92 9.23 -11.88
N GLY A 141 1.98 8.68 -10.67
CA GLY A 141 0.87 8.72 -9.72
C GLY A 141 1.23 8.21 -8.33
N ALA A 142 0.39 8.57 -7.38
CA ALA A 142 0.40 8.01 -6.03
C ALA A 142 -1.02 7.67 -5.58
N ALA A 143 -1.18 6.66 -4.71
CA ALA A 143 -2.44 6.37 -4.02
C ALA A 143 -2.17 6.24 -2.53
N ILE A 144 -2.74 7.14 -1.75
CA ILE A 144 -2.50 7.29 -0.31
C ILE A 144 -3.83 7.23 0.42
N ASP A 145 -3.99 6.20 1.26
CA ASP A 145 -5.18 6.01 2.10
C ASP A 145 -4.95 6.43 3.56
N VAL A 146 -3.68 6.65 3.95
CA VAL A 146 -3.24 6.86 5.34
C VAL A 146 -2.23 8.00 5.41
N PHE A 147 -2.29 8.81 6.49
CA PHE A 147 -1.53 10.04 6.60
C PHE A 147 -0.86 10.18 7.98
N ASP A 148 0.18 11.02 8.07
CA ASP A 148 0.85 11.34 9.33
C ASP A 148 -0.12 11.94 10.35
N PHE A 149 -1.02 12.79 9.87
CA PHE A 149 -2.07 13.40 10.67
C PHE A 149 -3.41 13.25 9.96
N GLU A 150 -4.36 12.65 10.64
CA GLU A 150 -5.74 12.45 10.18
C GLU A 150 -6.71 13.21 11.10
N PRO A 151 -7.65 14.01 10.54
CA PRO A 151 -7.95 14.25 9.11
C PRO A 151 -6.86 15.00 8.34
N TYR A 152 -6.64 14.62 7.07
CA TYR A 152 -5.56 15.16 6.25
C TYR A 152 -5.89 16.49 5.57
N TYR A 153 -5.01 17.48 5.76
CA TYR A 153 -5.12 18.81 5.13
C TYR A 153 -3.85 19.23 4.37
N GLY A 154 -2.93 18.29 4.13
CA GLY A 154 -1.62 18.57 3.54
C GLY A 154 -1.63 18.82 2.03
N LYS A 155 -0.44 19.06 1.50
CA LYS A 155 -0.21 19.51 0.12
C LYS A 155 -0.48 18.47 -0.97
N LEU A 156 -0.50 17.18 -0.66
CA LEU A 156 -0.82 16.14 -1.65
C LEU A 156 -2.21 16.35 -2.29
N ARG A 157 -3.12 17.08 -1.62
CA ARG A 157 -4.42 17.47 -2.17
C ARG A 157 -4.33 18.35 -3.42
N GLU A 158 -3.22 19.01 -3.64
CA GLU A 158 -2.95 19.85 -4.82
C GLU A 158 -2.54 19.03 -6.04
N ILE A 159 -2.10 17.80 -5.83
CA ILE A 159 -1.59 16.90 -6.88
C ILE A 159 -2.73 16.09 -7.48
N LYS A 160 -3.21 16.46 -8.66
CA LYS A 160 -4.33 15.77 -9.34
C LYS A 160 -4.08 14.30 -9.65
N ARG A 161 -2.81 13.89 -9.79
CA ARG A 161 -2.40 12.50 -10.03
C ARG A 161 -2.21 11.70 -8.74
N CYS A 162 -2.51 12.29 -7.58
CA CYS A 162 -2.54 11.61 -6.29
C CYS A 162 -3.98 11.24 -5.95
N ILE A 163 -4.26 9.95 -5.80
CA ILE A 163 -5.53 9.46 -5.27
C ILE A 163 -5.42 9.48 -3.76
N LEU A 164 -6.29 10.22 -3.12
CA LEU A 164 -6.35 10.32 -1.66
C LEU A 164 -7.68 9.74 -1.19
N THR A 165 -7.64 8.85 -0.22
CA THR A 165 -8.81 8.28 0.43
C THR A 165 -8.69 8.43 1.95
N ALA A 166 -9.80 8.43 2.66
CA ALA A 166 -9.86 8.80 4.07
C ALA A 166 -9.76 7.56 4.99
N HIS A 167 -8.63 6.82 4.90
CA HIS A 167 -8.35 5.63 5.70
C HIS A 167 -9.52 4.62 5.64
N MET A 168 -9.87 4.23 4.40
CA MET A 168 -11.10 3.50 4.12
C MET A 168 -10.91 1.98 4.01
N GLY A 169 -9.74 1.45 4.30
CA GLY A 169 -9.42 0.04 4.09
C GLY A 169 -10.38 -0.94 4.78
N SER A 170 -10.94 -0.58 5.93
CA SER A 170 -11.91 -1.40 6.68
C SER A 170 -13.36 -0.91 6.57
N MET A 171 -13.66 0.05 5.70
CA MET A 171 -14.96 0.74 5.67
C MET A 171 -16.00 0.07 4.76
N SER A 172 -15.89 -1.23 4.47
CA SER A 172 -17.03 -1.99 3.94
C SER A 172 -17.95 -2.41 5.09
N VAL A 173 -19.25 -2.50 4.81
CA VAL A 173 -20.27 -2.79 5.83
C VAL A 173 -19.98 -4.11 6.56
N ASP A 174 -19.66 -5.15 5.81
CA ASP A 174 -19.35 -6.49 6.34
C ASP A 174 -18.05 -6.49 7.16
N CYS A 175 -17.00 -5.86 6.67
CA CYS A 175 -15.70 -5.77 7.37
C CYS A 175 -15.86 -5.01 8.69
N ARG A 176 -16.52 -3.85 8.66
CA ARG A 176 -16.75 -3.03 9.86
C ARG A 176 -17.56 -3.77 10.89
N THR A 177 -18.65 -4.42 10.48
CA THR A 177 -19.51 -5.22 11.35
C THR A 177 -18.73 -6.37 12.00
N ARG A 178 -17.94 -7.10 11.24
CA ARG A 178 -17.12 -8.19 11.77
C ARG A 178 -16.08 -7.70 12.76
N MET A 179 -15.38 -6.63 12.48
CA MET A 179 -14.39 -6.06 13.41
C MET A 179 -15.02 -5.72 14.77
N GLU A 180 -16.22 -5.13 14.77
CA GLU A 180 -16.90 -4.74 16.00
C GLU A 180 -17.42 -5.97 16.78
N ILE A 181 -17.96 -6.96 16.08
CA ILE A 181 -18.42 -8.21 16.70
C ILE A 181 -17.24 -8.97 17.28
N GLU A 182 -16.20 -9.24 16.48
CA GLU A 182 -15.04 -10.03 16.90
C GLU A 182 -14.32 -9.35 18.10
N ALA A 183 -14.14 -8.03 18.06
CA ALA A 183 -13.55 -7.30 19.18
C ALA A 183 -14.39 -7.38 20.46
N THR A 184 -15.72 -7.35 20.33
CA THR A 184 -16.63 -7.47 21.47
C THR A 184 -16.60 -8.88 22.03
N GLU A 185 -16.60 -9.91 21.18
CA GLU A 185 -16.51 -11.31 21.58
C GLU A 185 -15.19 -11.60 22.31
N GLU A 186 -14.05 -11.09 21.82
CA GLU A 186 -12.77 -11.22 22.51
C GLU A 186 -12.78 -10.54 23.89
N ALA A 187 -13.38 -9.36 24.00
CA ALA A 187 -13.53 -8.69 25.29
C ALA A 187 -14.40 -9.53 26.28
N VAL A 188 -15.48 -10.12 25.79
CA VAL A 188 -16.32 -11.04 26.62
C VAL A 188 -15.54 -12.27 27.05
N ARG A 189 -14.79 -12.92 26.13
CA ARG A 189 -13.94 -14.07 26.46
C ARG A 189 -12.94 -13.73 27.57
N PHE A 190 -12.25 -12.58 27.41
CA PHE A 190 -11.29 -12.11 28.41
C PHE A 190 -11.95 -11.91 29.78
N LEU A 191 -13.08 -11.22 29.84
CA LEU A 191 -13.80 -10.94 31.10
C LEU A 191 -14.40 -12.18 31.76
N THR A 192 -14.67 -13.21 30.96
CA THR A 192 -15.24 -14.50 31.47
C THR A 192 -14.19 -15.59 31.64
N ASN A 193 -12.90 -15.26 31.57
CA ASN A 193 -11.78 -16.20 31.65
C ASN A 193 -11.85 -17.35 30.62
N GLN A 194 -12.37 -17.08 29.43
CA GLN A 194 -12.36 -18.01 28.30
C GLN A 194 -11.10 -17.82 27.46
N PRO A 195 -10.64 -18.85 26.73
CA PRO A 195 -9.53 -18.69 25.79
C PRO A 195 -9.84 -17.64 24.72
N LEU A 196 -8.86 -16.77 24.43
CA LEU A 196 -8.96 -15.83 23.32
C LEU A 196 -8.73 -16.58 22.00
N GLU A 197 -9.46 -16.21 20.94
CA GLU A 197 -9.33 -16.80 19.61
C GLU A 197 -8.44 -15.95 18.69
N GLY A 198 -8.47 -14.64 18.85
CA GLY A 198 -7.78 -13.66 18.01
C GLY A 198 -6.54 -13.04 18.67
N VAL A 199 -5.77 -13.81 19.43
CA VAL A 199 -4.56 -13.29 20.10
C VAL A 199 -3.59 -12.75 19.06
N VAL A 200 -3.10 -11.52 19.27
CA VAL A 200 -2.01 -10.96 18.46
C VAL A 200 -0.72 -11.78 18.73
N PRO A 201 -0.05 -12.31 17.71
CA PRO A 201 1.18 -13.07 17.89
C PRO A 201 2.24 -12.27 18.68
N GLU A 202 3.00 -12.94 19.56
CA GLU A 202 4.01 -12.27 20.37
C GLU A 202 5.08 -11.57 19.51
N GLU A 203 5.40 -12.13 18.35
CA GLU A 203 6.33 -11.55 17.39
C GLU A 203 5.87 -10.19 16.86
N GLU A 204 4.56 -10.00 16.67
CA GLU A 204 4.00 -8.71 16.25
C GLU A 204 4.11 -7.67 17.37
N TYR A 205 4.00 -8.07 18.64
CA TYR A 205 4.25 -7.17 19.78
C TYR A 205 5.72 -6.80 19.93
N ALA A 206 6.65 -7.72 19.71
CA ALA A 206 8.09 -7.44 19.79
C ALA A 206 8.46 -6.36 18.77
N VAL A 207 8.03 -6.50 17.52
CA VAL A 207 8.27 -5.51 16.45
C VAL A 207 7.65 -4.14 16.78
N GLN A 208 6.48 -4.11 17.42
CA GLN A 208 5.84 -2.85 17.82
C GLN A 208 6.53 -2.21 19.04
N ARG A 209 7.03 -2.98 20.01
CA ARG A 209 7.71 -2.47 21.20
C ARG A 209 9.08 -1.86 20.91
N GLU A 210 9.78 -2.39 19.93
CA GLU A 210 11.08 -1.84 19.49
C GLU A 210 10.91 -0.58 18.61
N GLY A 211 9.69 -0.23 18.26
CA GLY A 211 9.37 0.78 17.25
C GLY A 211 8.50 1.95 17.69
N LEU A 212 8.10 2.01 18.97
CA LEU A 212 7.28 3.12 19.49
C LEU A 212 8.07 4.05 20.41
#